data_10cf0a59c190df8a5f3819a3019a8afb
#
_entry.id   10cf0a59c190df8a5f3819a3019a8afb
#
_cell.length_a   1.000
_cell.length_b   1.000
_cell.length_c   1.000
_cell.angle_alpha   90.00
_cell.angle_beta   90.00
_cell.angle_gamma   90.00
#
_symmetry.space_group_name_H-M   'P 1'
#
loop_
_entity.id
_entity.type
_entity.pdbx_description
1 polymer ?
#
loop_
_entity_poly.entity_id
_entity_poly.type
_entity_poly.pdbx_seq_one_letter_code
_entity_poly.pdbx_strand_id
1 'polypeptide(L)'
;MSKFTDACALLQRIAAGILLALIADGCDRPLDLLPMPKTDLSMVEPAVRNRIAAANAEFDASIKSKASSADLGRAYGELAMVYHAQDLTTPARVAYTNAHRLDPHDKRWPYLLAHLYADEGNVPEAIKYFEMVRDIDRTYVPAEIYVGQMYLLNGELDKARSIFEKARGDKDAGAAALAGLGKVALAGGQYKEAAARLEEALKLSPNASRLRQPLAMAYRGLGDTLKAKANLAHFATDGPEPGVSDPIVDAMSERVVVSRVLLRRGQRFGKEGRFDRAERAFRAAVASDPSNAEAIANLGVSLANLGRTDEAQKYLVESLHLDDSSAVAHFSLGVVYDREGEDASAIAQYRSAVERDPKDVQAAVYLADAIMRTGSSLEAARWYRQALSVEPGSTRIALSLAFALIKADDHSEARKVLETALSQEPQNAELTNTLARLLATAPLSAVRDGKRALAMAKSLFEATRSLAVGQTYAMALAESGNFTEAVKLQQETIIGYERSGMPVDKSFLAQNLATYLRHEPLREGWSTEDPVFRPRSPAAARIPG
;
A
#
# COMPACT_ATOMS: atom_id res chain seq x y z
N MET A 1 35.50 51.12 3.92
CA MET A 1 36.07 49.78 4.00
C MET A 1 36.73 49.42 5.33
N SER A 2 36.46 50.11 6.44
CA SER A 2 37.12 49.84 7.74
C SER A 2 36.17 49.28 8.83
N LYS A 3 34.88 49.16 8.58
CA LYS A 3 33.92 48.65 9.56
C LYS A 3 33.55 47.17 9.37
N PHE A 4 34.00 46.54 8.27
CA PHE A 4 33.76 45.11 8.00
C PHE A 4 34.84 44.16 8.53
N THR A 5 36.05 44.69 8.79
CA THR A 5 37.19 43.95 9.36
C THR A 5 37.07 43.76 10.86
N ASP A 6 36.40 44.66 11.60
CA ASP A 6 36.27 44.55 13.05
C ASP A 6 35.20 43.55 13.50
N ALA A 7 34.17 43.30 12.69
CA ALA A 7 33.13 42.31 12.99
C ALA A 7 33.65 40.85 12.84
N CYS A 8 34.54 40.61 11.88
CA CYS A 8 35.17 39.29 11.71
C CYS A 8 36.17 38.94 12.82
N ALA A 9 36.90 39.94 13.31
CA ALA A 9 37.86 39.77 14.40
C ALA A 9 37.18 39.55 15.76
N LEU A 10 35.98 40.11 15.96
CA LEU A 10 35.18 39.92 17.17
C LEU A 10 34.56 38.50 17.21
N LEU A 11 34.08 37.99 16.07
CA LEU A 11 33.54 36.62 15.96
C LEU A 11 34.64 35.55 16.10
N GLN A 12 35.87 35.79 15.63
CA GLN A 12 36.99 34.86 15.85
C GLN A 12 37.48 34.85 17.29
N ARG A 13 37.38 35.98 18.02
CA ARG A 13 37.72 36.03 19.46
C ARG A 13 36.67 35.41 20.36
N ILE A 14 35.40 35.40 19.96
CA ILE A 14 34.32 34.70 20.68
C ILE A 14 34.45 33.20 20.50
N ALA A 15 34.81 32.71 19.34
CA ALA A 15 35.05 31.27 19.10
C ALA A 15 36.28 30.74 19.85
N ALA A 16 37.31 31.54 20.04
CA ALA A 16 38.52 31.19 20.81
C ALA A 16 38.35 31.35 22.32
N GLY A 17 37.46 32.23 22.78
CA GLY A 17 37.23 32.51 24.20
C GLY A 17 36.33 31.54 24.93
N ILE A 18 35.48 30.78 24.21
CA ILE A 18 34.57 29.77 24.78
C ILE A 18 35.29 28.44 25.10
N LEU A 19 36.49 28.23 24.54
CA LEU A 19 37.30 27.02 24.81
C LEU A 19 38.01 27.04 26.19
N LEU A 20 38.00 28.16 26.93
CA LEU A 20 38.77 28.31 28.16
C LEU A 20 37.94 28.42 29.47
N ALA A 21 36.61 28.33 29.43
CA ALA A 21 35.76 28.56 30.62
C ALA A 21 35.12 27.28 31.22
N LEU A 22 35.49 26.08 30.78
CA LEU A 22 34.97 24.79 31.29
C LEU A 22 36.01 24.02 32.16
N ILE A 23 36.86 24.75 32.90
CA ILE A 23 37.79 24.14 33.85
C ILE A 23 37.43 24.60 35.25
N ALA A 24 36.53 23.91 35.94
CA ALA A 24 36.46 23.81 37.39
C ALA A 24 35.37 22.79 37.78
N ASP A 25 35.73 21.53 37.85
CA ASP A 25 35.53 20.59 38.93
C ASP A 25 35.89 19.17 38.49
N GLY A 26 36.98 18.61 39.08
CA GLY A 26 37.25 17.19 39.18
C GLY A 26 37.68 16.45 37.92
N CYS A 27 39.00 16.29 37.69
CA CYS A 27 39.63 15.29 36.80
C CYS A 27 39.01 15.13 35.40
N ASP A 28 39.08 16.16 34.54
CA ASP A 28 38.70 15.95 33.16
C ASP A 28 39.73 16.53 32.20
N ARG A 29 40.24 15.68 31.30
CA ARG A 29 40.88 16.10 30.08
C ARG A 29 39.84 16.93 29.30
N PRO A 30 40.24 18.07 28.69
CA PRO A 30 39.30 18.84 27.87
C PRO A 30 38.69 17.89 26.80
N LEU A 31 37.36 17.75 26.81
CA LEU A 31 36.66 16.99 25.80
C LEU A 31 36.97 17.63 24.43
N ASP A 32 37.63 16.86 23.56
CA ASP A 32 38.02 17.29 22.22
C ASP A 32 36.75 17.28 21.33
N LEU A 33 35.94 18.35 21.44
CA LEU A 33 34.74 18.50 20.66
C LEU A 33 35.10 18.92 19.22
N LEU A 34 34.41 18.29 18.26
CA LEU A 34 34.57 18.63 16.85
C LEU A 34 33.95 20.00 16.56
N PRO A 35 34.62 20.89 15.79
CA PRO A 35 34.04 22.18 15.40
C PRO A 35 32.83 21.95 14.48
N MET A 36 31.74 22.69 14.76
CA MET A 36 30.56 22.61 13.89
C MET A 36 30.87 23.18 12.51
N PRO A 37 30.55 22.46 11.42
CA PRO A 37 30.81 22.94 10.07
C PRO A 37 29.90 24.10 9.72
N LYS A 38 30.41 25.06 8.94
CA LYS A 38 29.58 26.09 8.32
C LYS A 38 28.74 25.47 7.23
N THR A 39 27.42 25.55 7.37
CA THR A 39 26.47 24.99 6.40
C THR A 39 25.96 26.11 5.50
N ASP A 40 26.14 25.97 4.19
CA ASP A 40 25.52 26.87 3.22
C ASP A 40 24.03 26.52 3.08
N LEU A 41 23.17 27.46 3.46
CA LEU A 41 21.71 27.32 3.40
C LEU A 41 21.09 28.20 2.29
N SER A 42 21.89 28.78 1.40
CA SER A 42 21.43 29.73 0.37
C SER A 42 20.40 29.09 -0.58
N MET A 43 20.58 27.80 -0.91
CA MET A 43 19.72 27.04 -1.81
C MET A 43 18.66 26.21 -1.08
N VAL A 44 18.51 26.37 0.23
CA VAL A 44 17.58 25.59 1.05
C VAL A 44 16.24 26.33 1.17
N GLU A 45 15.14 25.58 1.19
CA GLU A 45 13.78 26.13 1.35
C GLU A 45 13.66 27.06 2.57
N PRO A 46 12.88 28.15 2.49
CA PRO A 46 12.74 29.10 3.60
C PRO A 46 12.30 28.46 4.93
N ALA A 47 11.38 27.50 4.88
CA ALA A 47 10.91 26.77 6.06
C ALA A 47 12.05 26.01 6.76
N VAL A 48 12.92 25.37 5.97
CA VAL A 48 14.10 24.65 6.46
C VAL A 48 15.11 25.63 7.07
N ARG A 49 15.41 26.74 6.38
CA ARG A 49 16.30 27.79 6.93
C ARG A 49 15.82 28.33 8.27
N ASN A 50 14.52 28.63 8.38
CA ASN A 50 13.91 29.10 9.61
C ASN A 50 14.01 28.08 10.74
N ARG A 51 13.75 26.78 10.43
CA ARG A 51 13.87 25.71 11.42
C ARG A 51 15.29 25.51 11.92
N ILE A 52 16.29 25.56 11.00
CA ILE A 52 17.70 25.47 11.35
C ILE A 52 18.14 26.71 12.16
N ALA A 53 17.72 27.89 11.77
CA ALA A 53 18.03 29.13 12.51
C ALA A 53 17.48 29.07 13.95
N ALA A 54 16.24 28.61 14.12
CA ALA A 54 15.66 28.43 15.44
C ALA A 54 16.45 27.42 16.28
N ALA A 55 16.79 26.25 15.70
CA ALA A 55 17.57 25.21 16.40
C ALA A 55 18.97 25.69 16.79
N ASN A 56 19.64 26.46 15.94
CA ASN A 56 20.92 27.07 16.27
C ASN A 56 20.79 28.12 17.42
N ALA A 57 19.73 28.92 17.43
CA ALA A 57 19.47 29.88 18.50
C ALA A 57 19.21 29.17 19.86
N GLU A 58 18.44 28.08 19.86
CA GLU A 58 18.23 27.23 21.05
C GLU A 58 19.54 26.61 21.54
N PHE A 59 20.36 26.11 20.63
CA PHE A 59 21.69 25.58 20.92
C PHE A 59 22.63 26.62 21.51
N ASP A 60 22.71 27.81 20.91
CA ASP A 60 23.52 28.93 21.39
C ASP A 60 23.09 29.41 22.80
N ALA A 61 21.80 29.39 23.07
CA ALA A 61 21.27 29.69 24.40
C ALA A 61 21.72 28.64 25.43
N SER A 62 21.73 27.34 25.07
CA SER A 62 22.21 26.27 25.92
C SER A 62 23.71 26.40 26.26
N ILE A 63 24.54 26.79 25.28
CA ILE A 63 25.95 27.06 25.50
C ILE A 63 26.13 28.22 26.49
N LYS A 64 25.38 29.33 26.32
CA LYS A 64 25.48 30.52 27.17
C LYS A 64 25.03 30.28 28.61
N SER A 65 24.15 29.33 28.85
CA SER A 65 23.61 29.03 30.19
C SER A 65 24.59 28.27 31.11
N LYS A 66 25.80 27.93 30.66
CA LYS A 66 26.76 27.04 31.36
C LYS A 66 26.14 25.71 31.78
N ALA A 67 25.40 25.10 30.84
CA ALA A 67 24.74 23.84 31.02
C ALA A 67 25.72 22.71 31.45
N SER A 68 25.24 21.70 32.15
CA SER A 68 26.02 20.48 32.44
C SER A 68 26.50 19.80 31.17
N SER A 69 27.51 18.93 31.25
CA SER A 69 28.00 18.12 30.12
C SER A 69 26.86 17.36 29.45
N ALA A 70 25.99 16.71 30.24
CA ALA A 70 24.83 15.99 29.72
C ALA A 70 23.78 16.91 29.05
N ASP A 71 23.50 18.09 29.61
CA ASP A 71 22.57 19.03 29.00
C ASP A 71 23.13 19.62 27.70
N LEU A 72 24.43 19.90 27.65
CA LEU A 72 25.10 20.31 26.42
C LEU A 72 25.11 19.17 25.39
N GLY A 73 25.33 17.92 25.80
CA GLY A 73 25.20 16.74 24.97
C GLY A 73 23.81 16.62 24.36
N ARG A 74 22.78 16.85 25.18
CA ARG A 74 21.39 16.89 24.71
C ARG A 74 21.17 18.02 23.69
N ALA A 75 21.70 19.22 23.94
CA ALA A 75 21.56 20.34 23.00
C ALA A 75 22.21 20.05 21.64
N TYR A 76 23.40 19.45 21.63
CA TYR A 76 24.03 18.97 20.39
C TYR A 76 23.18 17.91 19.69
N GLY A 77 22.62 16.94 20.43
CA GLY A 77 21.78 15.88 19.89
C GLY A 77 20.49 16.40 19.27
N GLU A 78 19.80 17.34 19.91
CA GLU A 78 18.59 17.98 19.38
C GLU A 78 18.90 18.78 18.10
N LEU A 79 20.00 19.53 18.09
CA LEU A 79 20.47 20.23 16.89
C LEU A 79 20.80 19.24 15.76
N ALA A 80 21.46 18.13 16.08
CA ALA A 80 21.79 17.09 15.12
C ALA A 80 20.53 16.47 14.50
N MET A 81 19.49 16.20 15.33
CA MET A 81 18.21 15.69 14.82
C MET A 81 17.54 16.65 13.84
N VAL A 82 17.65 17.96 14.07
CA VAL A 82 17.14 18.97 13.11
C VAL A 82 17.91 18.90 11.80
N TYR A 83 19.24 18.87 11.82
CA TYR A 83 20.05 18.73 10.62
C TYR A 83 19.76 17.43 9.87
N HIS A 84 19.73 16.30 10.59
CA HIS A 84 19.47 14.98 10.02
C HIS A 84 18.08 14.91 9.35
N ALA A 85 17.06 15.45 10.01
CA ALA A 85 15.70 15.49 9.46
C ALA A 85 15.59 16.31 8.16
N GLN A 86 16.56 17.20 7.88
CA GLN A 86 16.62 17.99 6.64
C GLN A 86 17.65 17.46 5.63
N ASP A 87 18.13 16.24 5.79
CA ASP A 87 19.17 15.61 4.94
C ASP A 87 20.53 16.33 4.96
N LEU A 88 20.79 17.14 5.99
CA LEU A 88 22.08 17.81 6.19
C LEU A 88 23.02 16.91 7.00
N THR A 89 23.56 15.87 6.34
CA THR A 89 24.26 14.74 6.98
C THR A 89 25.57 15.15 7.65
N THR A 90 26.36 16.03 7.03
CA THR A 90 27.67 16.46 7.58
C THR A 90 27.54 17.19 8.92
N PRO A 91 26.75 18.28 9.07
CA PRO A 91 26.57 18.92 10.39
C PRO A 91 25.86 18.01 11.40
N ALA A 92 24.92 17.16 10.96
CA ALA A 92 24.26 16.17 11.84
C ALA A 92 25.27 15.22 12.45
N ARG A 93 26.18 14.65 11.68
CA ARG A 93 27.21 13.72 12.12
C ARG A 93 28.14 14.33 13.16
N VAL A 94 28.62 15.56 12.90
CA VAL A 94 29.48 16.27 13.86
C VAL A 94 28.74 16.52 15.17
N ALA A 95 27.50 16.97 15.09
CA ALA A 95 26.70 17.27 16.27
C ALA A 95 26.36 16.01 17.08
N TYR A 96 25.96 14.87 16.44
CA TYR A 96 25.76 13.60 17.12
C TYR A 96 27.04 13.06 17.76
N THR A 97 28.20 13.22 17.10
CA THR A 97 29.48 12.81 17.65
C THR A 97 29.80 13.60 18.94
N ASN A 98 29.58 14.91 18.92
CA ASN A 98 29.76 15.76 20.10
C ASN A 98 28.75 15.42 21.19
N ALA A 99 27.49 15.19 20.83
CA ALA A 99 26.45 14.77 21.76
C ALA A 99 26.85 13.50 22.52
N HIS A 100 27.30 12.46 21.78
CA HIS A 100 27.74 11.21 22.37
C HIS A 100 29.01 11.36 23.24
N ARG A 101 29.97 12.20 22.83
CA ARG A 101 31.17 12.49 23.66
C ARG A 101 30.81 13.14 24.99
N LEU A 102 29.80 14.03 25.00
CA LEU A 102 29.34 14.75 26.18
C LEU A 102 28.43 13.92 27.09
N ASP A 103 27.62 13.04 26.50
CA ASP A 103 26.74 12.10 27.19
C ASP A 103 26.83 10.70 26.56
N PRO A 104 27.85 9.89 26.97
CA PRO A 104 28.05 8.54 26.41
C PRO A 104 26.98 7.54 26.80
N HIS A 105 26.14 7.82 27.79
CA HIS A 105 25.08 6.93 28.27
C HIS A 105 23.75 7.14 27.57
N ASP A 106 23.58 8.21 26.81
CA ASP A 106 22.37 8.43 26.02
C ASP A 106 22.44 7.65 24.71
N LYS A 107 21.68 6.57 24.63
CA LYS A 107 21.63 5.69 23.46
C LYS A 107 21.15 6.39 22.17
N ARG A 108 20.41 7.51 22.27
CA ARG A 108 19.84 8.19 21.11
C ARG A 108 20.92 8.65 20.14
N TRP A 109 22.03 9.16 20.65
CA TRP A 109 23.05 9.78 19.80
C TRP A 109 23.83 8.76 18.97
N PRO A 110 24.42 7.72 19.54
CA PRO A 110 25.04 6.68 18.73
C PRO A 110 24.02 5.95 17.83
N TYR A 111 22.76 5.82 18.26
CA TYR A 111 21.72 5.19 17.45
C TYR A 111 21.44 5.95 16.16
N LEU A 112 21.19 7.27 16.25
CA LEU A 112 20.93 8.12 15.09
C LEU A 112 22.17 8.31 14.21
N LEU A 113 23.37 8.30 14.84
CA LEU A 113 24.64 8.31 14.10
C LEU A 113 24.84 7.00 13.31
N ALA A 114 24.46 5.85 13.86
CA ALA A 114 24.48 4.58 13.16
C ALA A 114 23.55 4.58 11.91
N HIS A 115 22.34 5.12 12.04
CA HIS A 115 21.43 5.29 10.92
C HIS A 115 22.03 6.18 9.82
N LEU A 116 22.68 7.27 10.22
CA LEU A 116 23.31 8.19 9.28
C LEU A 116 24.43 7.51 8.48
N TYR A 117 25.26 6.69 9.12
CA TYR A 117 26.27 5.89 8.43
C TYR A 117 25.67 4.78 7.58
N ALA A 118 24.57 4.16 8.00
CA ALA A 118 23.87 3.16 7.21
C ALA A 118 23.29 3.76 5.92
N ASP A 119 22.71 4.95 6.01
CA ASP A 119 22.15 5.69 4.86
C ASP A 119 23.25 6.13 3.87
N GLU A 120 24.46 6.43 4.37
CA GLU A 120 25.64 6.72 3.57
C GLU A 120 26.30 5.45 2.99
N GLY A 121 25.81 4.25 3.31
CA GLY A 121 26.40 2.97 2.89
C GLY A 121 27.67 2.59 3.65
N ASN A 122 28.05 3.30 4.71
CA ASN A 122 29.20 2.99 5.55
C ASN A 122 28.84 1.93 6.60
N VAL A 123 28.69 0.68 6.13
CA VAL A 123 28.25 -0.45 6.94
C VAL A 123 29.15 -0.72 8.16
N PRO A 124 30.51 -0.66 8.08
CA PRO A 124 31.34 -0.90 9.25
C PRO A 124 31.13 0.09 10.41
N GLU A 125 31.03 1.39 10.09
CA GLU A 125 30.75 2.41 11.11
C GLU A 125 29.31 2.28 11.65
N ALA A 126 28.33 1.95 10.81
CA ALA A 126 26.96 1.69 11.24
C ALA A 126 26.90 0.53 12.25
N ILE A 127 27.56 -0.59 11.98
CA ILE A 127 27.67 -1.74 12.91
C ILE A 127 28.25 -1.26 14.24
N LYS A 128 29.38 -0.58 14.23
CA LYS A 128 30.07 -0.09 15.43
C LYS A 128 29.14 0.72 16.33
N TYR A 129 28.40 1.66 15.75
CA TYR A 129 27.52 2.53 16.53
C TYR A 129 26.22 1.83 16.97
N PHE A 130 25.66 0.90 16.18
CA PHE A 130 24.54 0.07 16.64
C PHE A 130 24.96 -0.89 17.77
N GLU A 131 26.15 -1.46 17.72
CA GLU A 131 26.68 -2.28 18.81
C GLU A 131 26.87 -1.45 20.10
N MET A 132 27.37 -0.24 19.97
CA MET A 132 27.47 0.69 21.10
C MET A 132 26.11 0.96 21.76
N VAL A 133 25.04 1.09 20.98
CA VAL A 133 23.67 1.20 21.53
C VAL A 133 23.30 -0.04 22.32
N ARG A 134 23.63 -1.24 21.83
CA ARG A 134 23.38 -2.50 22.55
C ARG A 134 24.14 -2.63 23.87
N ASP A 135 25.33 -2.05 23.94
CA ASP A 135 26.09 -2.01 25.18
C ASP A 135 25.47 -1.03 26.19
N ILE A 136 24.89 0.08 25.73
CA ILE A 136 24.19 1.06 26.56
C ILE A 136 22.83 0.51 27.03
N ASP A 137 22.04 -0.07 26.12
CA ASP A 137 20.70 -0.59 26.41
C ASP A 137 20.42 -1.87 25.62
N ARG A 138 20.60 -3.01 26.27
CA ARG A 138 20.36 -4.35 25.69
C ARG A 138 18.89 -4.67 25.46
N THR A 139 17.98 -3.84 25.95
CA THR A 139 16.53 -4.04 25.81
C THR A 139 15.95 -3.26 24.62
N TYR A 140 16.76 -2.43 23.95
CA TYR A 140 16.30 -1.63 22.81
C TYR A 140 16.26 -2.46 21.52
N VAL A 141 15.16 -3.17 21.32
CA VAL A 141 14.96 -4.14 20.23
C VAL A 141 15.20 -3.55 18.83
N PRO A 142 14.83 -2.28 18.49
CA PRO A 142 15.15 -1.72 17.19
C PRO A 142 16.64 -1.79 16.83
N ALA A 143 17.56 -1.53 17.79
CA ALA A 143 18.99 -1.62 17.51
C ALA A 143 19.43 -3.06 17.18
N GLU A 144 18.81 -4.09 17.78
CA GLU A 144 19.07 -5.49 17.45
C GLU A 144 18.70 -5.78 15.99
N ILE A 145 17.53 -5.29 15.53
CA ILE A 145 17.10 -5.51 14.14
C ILE A 145 18.03 -4.83 13.15
N TYR A 146 18.41 -3.57 13.41
CA TYR A 146 19.27 -2.83 12.49
C TYR A 146 20.71 -3.37 12.46
N VAL A 147 21.30 -3.73 13.60
CA VAL A 147 22.65 -4.32 13.59
C VAL A 147 22.64 -5.69 12.90
N GLY A 148 21.59 -6.49 13.07
CA GLY A 148 21.41 -7.74 12.34
C GLY A 148 21.36 -7.53 10.82
N GLN A 149 20.66 -6.49 10.37
CA GLN A 149 20.62 -6.08 8.96
C GLN A 149 22.00 -5.64 8.46
N MET A 150 22.73 -4.86 9.25
CA MET A 150 24.09 -4.42 8.90
C MET A 150 25.05 -5.59 8.80
N TYR A 151 25.00 -6.57 9.71
CA TYR A 151 25.81 -7.78 9.61
C TYR A 151 25.48 -8.61 8.37
N LEU A 152 24.19 -8.71 8.00
CA LEU A 152 23.77 -9.37 6.77
C LEU A 152 24.35 -8.66 5.53
N LEU A 153 24.31 -7.34 5.49
CA LEU A 153 24.89 -6.53 4.41
C LEU A 153 26.41 -6.66 4.34
N ASN A 154 27.06 -6.81 5.50
CA ASN A 154 28.51 -7.03 5.59
C ASN A 154 28.95 -8.47 5.26
N GLY A 155 27.99 -9.37 5.02
CA GLY A 155 28.28 -10.79 4.73
C GLY A 155 28.57 -11.64 5.99
N GLU A 156 28.41 -11.10 7.19
CA GLU A 156 28.64 -11.77 8.46
C GLU A 156 27.39 -12.56 8.91
N LEU A 157 27.06 -13.60 8.10
CA LEU A 157 25.79 -14.32 8.20
C LEU A 157 25.55 -14.96 9.57
N ASP A 158 26.57 -15.49 10.23
CA ASP A 158 26.43 -16.15 11.53
C ASP A 158 26.07 -15.15 12.64
N LYS A 159 26.68 -13.95 12.61
CA LYS A 159 26.35 -12.88 13.52
C LYS A 159 24.92 -12.37 13.30
N ALA A 160 24.56 -12.11 12.02
CA ALA A 160 23.21 -11.70 11.66
C ALA A 160 22.16 -12.72 12.14
N ARG A 161 22.39 -14.03 11.89
CA ARG A 161 21.53 -15.13 12.34
C ARG A 161 21.35 -15.11 13.84
N SER A 162 22.47 -15.05 14.61
CA SER A 162 22.43 -15.06 16.07
C SER A 162 21.56 -13.94 16.64
N ILE A 163 21.63 -12.76 16.04
CA ILE A 163 20.87 -11.58 16.48
C ILE A 163 19.38 -11.75 16.16
N PHE A 164 19.04 -12.12 14.94
CA PHE A 164 17.64 -12.29 14.54
C PHE A 164 16.95 -13.44 15.30
N GLU A 165 17.67 -14.53 15.63
CA GLU A 165 17.11 -15.62 16.45
C GLU A 165 16.72 -15.15 17.85
N LYS A 166 17.45 -14.23 18.45
CA LYS A 166 17.08 -13.63 19.75
C LYS A 166 15.84 -12.75 19.66
N ALA A 167 15.69 -12.00 18.56
CA ALA A 167 14.60 -11.05 18.37
C ALA A 167 13.32 -11.68 17.79
N ARG A 168 13.35 -12.92 17.27
CA ARG A 168 12.21 -13.53 16.56
C ARG A 168 10.95 -13.73 17.41
N GLY A 169 11.10 -13.85 18.72
CA GLY A 169 9.99 -13.99 19.67
C GLY A 169 9.41 -12.68 20.18
N ASP A 170 9.98 -11.56 19.79
CA ASP A 170 9.49 -10.24 20.18
C ASP A 170 8.17 -9.92 19.47
N LYS A 171 7.23 -9.31 20.20
CA LYS A 171 5.89 -9.02 19.69
C LYS A 171 5.91 -8.02 18.53
N ASP A 172 6.76 -7.00 18.62
CA ASP A 172 6.79 -5.88 17.66
C ASP A 172 7.85 -6.07 16.57
N ALA A 173 8.93 -6.80 16.88
CA ALA A 173 10.05 -7.02 15.96
C ALA A 173 10.09 -8.43 15.35
N GLY A 174 9.27 -9.36 15.81
CA GLY A 174 9.32 -10.77 15.40
C GLY A 174 9.19 -10.97 13.87
N ALA A 175 8.33 -10.22 13.22
CA ALA A 175 8.19 -10.27 11.77
C ALA A 175 9.46 -9.78 11.03
N ALA A 176 10.09 -8.71 11.52
CA ALA A 176 11.33 -8.17 10.95
C ALA A 176 12.51 -9.14 11.19
N ALA A 177 12.58 -9.76 12.38
CA ALA A 177 13.58 -10.76 12.69
C ALA A 177 13.46 -12.02 11.83
N LEU A 178 12.24 -12.54 11.64
CA LEU A 178 11.98 -13.68 10.74
C LEU A 178 12.31 -13.35 9.28
N ALA A 179 12.01 -12.16 8.84
CA ALA A 179 12.41 -11.68 7.51
C ALA A 179 13.95 -11.64 7.37
N GLY A 180 14.62 -11.15 8.41
CA GLY A 180 16.09 -11.17 8.50
C GLY A 180 16.66 -12.58 8.43
N LEU A 181 16.13 -13.53 9.21
CA LEU A 181 16.52 -14.95 9.17
C LEU A 181 16.32 -15.56 7.79
N GLY A 182 15.20 -15.27 7.15
CA GLY A 182 14.93 -15.71 5.79
C GLY A 182 15.94 -15.17 4.77
N LYS A 183 16.31 -13.90 4.88
CA LYS A 183 17.33 -13.28 4.02
C LYS A 183 18.73 -13.87 4.31
N VAL A 184 19.08 -14.13 5.58
CA VAL A 184 20.33 -14.81 5.96
C VAL A 184 20.39 -16.23 5.39
N ALA A 185 19.33 -17.00 5.52
CA ALA A 185 19.25 -18.35 4.96
C ALA A 185 19.36 -18.34 3.44
N LEU A 186 18.74 -17.36 2.76
CA LEU A 186 18.82 -17.16 1.33
C LEU A 186 20.27 -16.86 0.88
N ALA A 187 20.96 -15.95 1.57
CA ALA A 187 22.36 -15.62 1.32
C ALA A 187 23.29 -16.81 1.52
N GLY A 188 22.98 -17.69 2.48
CA GLY A 188 23.68 -18.95 2.73
C GLY A 188 23.26 -20.12 1.82
N GLY A 189 22.40 -19.91 0.83
CA GLY A 189 21.93 -20.97 -0.07
C GLY A 189 20.97 -21.98 0.56
N GLN A 190 20.47 -21.73 1.76
CA GLN A 190 19.57 -22.59 2.52
C GLN A 190 18.10 -22.32 2.10
N TYR A 191 17.78 -22.58 0.85
CA TYR A 191 16.51 -22.17 0.21
C TYR A 191 15.26 -22.66 0.95
N LYS A 192 15.28 -23.87 1.51
CA LYS A 192 14.13 -24.43 2.25
C LYS A 192 13.86 -23.63 3.54
N GLU A 193 14.92 -23.32 4.29
CA GLU A 193 14.83 -22.51 5.50
C GLU A 193 14.42 -21.08 5.14
N ALA A 194 15.02 -20.51 4.09
CA ALA A 194 14.68 -19.17 3.60
C ALA A 194 13.20 -19.03 3.29
N ALA A 195 12.63 -19.98 2.52
CA ALA A 195 11.20 -19.98 2.20
C ALA A 195 10.34 -20.06 3.47
N ALA A 196 10.64 -20.98 4.39
CA ALA A 196 9.88 -21.15 5.63
C ALA A 196 9.87 -19.88 6.50
N ARG A 197 11.03 -19.24 6.68
CA ARG A 197 11.14 -18.02 7.52
C ARG A 197 10.45 -16.81 6.86
N LEU A 198 10.56 -16.66 5.55
CA LEU A 198 9.89 -15.57 4.83
C LEU A 198 8.38 -15.75 4.79
N GLU A 199 7.87 -16.98 4.68
CA GLU A 199 6.44 -17.26 4.80
C GLU A 199 5.91 -16.96 6.20
N GLU A 200 6.67 -17.33 7.24
CA GLU A 200 6.33 -17.03 8.63
C GLU A 200 6.29 -15.51 8.87
N ALA A 201 7.27 -14.76 8.33
CA ALA A 201 7.28 -13.31 8.38
C ALA A 201 6.06 -12.69 7.67
N LEU A 202 5.67 -13.22 6.51
CA LEU A 202 4.50 -12.79 5.78
C LEU A 202 3.17 -13.12 6.48
N LYS A 203 3.10 -14.19 7.28
CA LYS A 203 1.92 -14.46 8.11
C LYS A 203 1.74 -13.40 9.20
N LEU A 204 2.83 -12.92 9.79
CA LEU A 204 2.81 -11.85 10.79
C LEU A 204 2.62 -10.46 10.17
N SER A 205 3.12 -10.26 8.94
CA SER A 205 3.02 -9.00 8.19
C SER A 205 2.55 -9.26 6.76
N PRO A 206 1.25 -9.54 6.53
CA PRO A 206 0.73 -9.93 5.21
C PRO A 206 0.96 -8.89 4.11
N ASN A 207 1.04 -7.61 4.48
CA ASN A 207 1.24 -6.49 3.56
C ASN A 207 2.71 -6.24 3.21
N ALA A 208 3.66 -7.01 3.75
CA ALA A 208 5.09 -6.83 3.50
C ALA A 208 5.49 -7.34 2.11
N SER A 209 5.02 -6.65 1.06
CA SER A 209 5.18 -7.08 -0.34
C SER A 209 6.64 -7.18 -0.79
N ARG A 210 7.56 -6.42 -0.19
CA ARG A 210 9.01 -6.53 -0.49
C ARG A 210 9.60 -7.87 -0.12
N LEU A 211 9.00 -8.63 0.80
CA LEU A 211 9.44 -9.99 1.11
C LEU A 211 9.13 -11.01 0.01
N ARG A 212 8.25 -10.66 -0.93
CA ARG A 212 7.87 -11.55 -2.03
C ARG A 212 9.04 -11.83 -2.98
N GLN A 213 9.95 -10.88 -3.19
CA GLN A 213 11.12 -11.09 -4.04
C GLN A 213 12.10 -12.11 -3.43
N PRO A 214 12.61 -11.96 -2.19
CA PRO A 214 13.49 -12.96 -1.59
C PRO A 214 12.79 -14.32 -1.44
N LEU A 215 11.47 -14.36 -1.20
CA LEU A 215 10.71 -15.61 -1.17
C LEU A 215 10.67 -16.27 -2.55
N ALA A 216 10.45 -15.51 -3.62
CA ALA A 216 10.53 -16.02 -4.98
C ALA A 216 11.94 -16.55 -5.32
N MET A 217 12.99 -15.89 -4.87
CA MET A 217 14.37 -16.38 -5.03
C MET A 217 14.59 -17.70 -4.30
N ALA A 218 14.05 -17.86 -3.08
CA ALA A 218 14.12 -19.11 -2.33
C ALA A 218 13.39 -20.24 -3.08
N TYR A 219 12.18 -20.00 -3.60
CA TYR A 219 11.45 -20.97 -4.41
C TYR A 219 12.15 -21.34 -5.73
N ARG A 220 12.80 -20.37 -6.37
CA ARG A 220 13.64 -20.66 -7.55
C ARG A 220 14.81 -21.58 -7.21
N GLY A 221 15.46 -21.35 -6.07
CA GLY A 221 16.52 -22.23 -5.56
C GLY A 221 16.04 -23.64 -5.24
N LEU A 222 14.74 -23.81 -4.90
CA LEU A 222 14.09 -25.10 -4.68
C LEU A 222 13.55 -25.76 -5.98
N GLY A 223 13.61 -25.07 -7.13
CA GLY A 223 13.04 -25.53 -8.39
C GLY A 223 11.53 -25.33 -8.52
N ASP A 224 10.84 -24.72 -7.53
CA ASP A 224 9.41 -24.44 -7.56
C ASP A 224 9.12 -23.14 -8.33
N THR A 225 9.11 -23.26 -9.66
CA THR A 225 8.92 -22.11 -10.57
C THR A 225 7.51 -21.53 -10.49
N LEU A 226 6.50 -22.30 -10.12
CA LEU A 226 5.12 -21.83 -9.98
C LEU A 226 4.99 -20.90 -8.79
N LYS A 227 5.46 -21.31 -7.61
CA LYS A 227 5.46 -20.46 -6.43
C LYS A 227 6.36 -19.23 -6.60
N ALA A 228 7.48 -19.37 -7.29
CA ALA A 228 8.35 -18.24 -7.59
C ALA A 228 7.62 -17.16 -8.42
N LYS A 229 6.94 -17.55 -9.50
CA LYS A 229 6.15 -16.64 -10.33
C LYS A 229 5.00 -16.00 -9.56
N ALA A 230 4.26 -16.79 -8.77
CA ALA A 230 3.15 -16.28 -7.94
C ALA A 230 3.63 -15.19 -6.95
N ASN A 231 4.78 -15.39 -6.32
CA ASN A 231 5.32 -14.37 -5.41
C ASN A 231 5.79 -13.12 -6.14
N LEU A 232 6.42 -13.24 -7.31
CA LEU A 232 6.84 -12.08 -8.11
C LEU A 232 5.65 -11.25 -8.61
N ALA A 233 4.51 -11.86 -8.88
CA ALA A 233 3.29 -11.15 -9.28
C ALA A 233 2.75 -10.21 -8.18
N HIS A 234 3.09 -10.48 -6.92
CA HIS A 234 2.68 -9.68 -5.76
C HIS A 234 3.84 -8.88 -5.14
N PHE A 235 4.99 -8.83 -5.81
CA PHE A 235 6.12 -8.02 -5.38
C PHE A 235 5.93 -6.57 -5.80
N ALA A 236 6.20 -5.64 -4.88
CA ALA A 236 6.29 -4.21 -5.17
C ALA A 236 7.63 -3.67 -4.67
N THR A 237 8.39 -3.03 -5.57
CA THR A 237 9.74 -2.50 -5.28
C THR A 237 9.72 -1.48 -4.15
N ASP A 238 8.69 -0.67 -4.08
CA ASP A 238 8.45 0.38 -3.09
C ASP A 238 7.43 -0.04 -2.01
N GLY A 239 7.09 -1.33 -1.97
CA GLY A 239 6.19 -1.89 -0.96
C GLY A 239 6.79 -1.92 0.45
N PRO A 240 5.97 -2.15 1.48
CA PRO A 240 6.44 -2.21 2.85
C PRO A 240 7.29 -3.45 3.13
N GLU A 241 8.22 -3.31 4.07
CA GLU A 241 8.88 -4.41 4.79
C GLU A 241 8.31 -4.50 6.21
N PRO A 242 8.48 -5.65 6.90
CA PRO A 242 8.15 -5.72 8.31
C PRO A 242 8.98 -4.70 9.09
N GLY A 243 8.31 -3.77 9.74
CA GLY A 243 8.94 -2.75 10.55
C GLY A 243 9.04 -3.16 12.02
N VAL A 244 9.87 -2.44 12.76
CA VAL A 244 9.91 -2.42 14.22
C VAL A 244 9.48 -1.02 14.68
N SER A 245 8.74 -0.92 15.78
CA SER A 245 8.39 0.38 16.36
C SER A 245 9.66 1.05 16.88
N ASP A 246 9.95 2.26 16.38
CA ASP A 246 11.21 2.96 16.62
C ASP A 246 10.96 4.40 17.08
N PRO A 247 10.77 4.61 18.39
CA PRO A 247 10.47 5.94 18.94
C PRO A 247 11.57 6.99 18.70
N ILE A 248 12.85 6.57 18.61
CA ILE A 248 13.97 7.49 18.39
C ILE A 248 13.95 8.01 16.96
N VAL A 249 13.80 7.14 15.98
CA VAL A 249 13.67 7.55 14.56
C VAL A 249 12.37 8.31 14.31
N ASP A 250 11.28 7.91 14.96
CA ASP A 250 10.00 8.65 14.88
C ASP A 250 10.17 10.09 15.39
N ALA A 251 10.79 10.28 16.57
CA ALA A 251 11.04 11.61 17.15
C ALA A 251 11.97 12.48 16.28
N MET A 252 13.00 11.90 15.65
CA MET A 252 13.85 12.62 14.69
C MET A 252 13.03 13.01 13.46
N SER A 253 12.25 12.07 12.94
CA SER A 253 11.45 12.28 11.73
C SER A 253 10.35 13.36 11.91
N GLU A 254 9.85 13.57 13.13
CA GLU A 254 8.87 14.64 13.43
C GLU A 254 9.44 16.05 13.22
N ARG A 255 10.76 16.21 13.15
CA ARG A 255 11.44 17.49 12.90
C ARG A 255 11.58 17.86 11.43
N VAL A 256 11.15 16.95 10.53
CA VAL A 256 11.18 17.21 9.08
C VAL A 256 10.19 18.32 8.74
N VAL A 257 10.66 19.35 8.01
CA VAL A 257 9.85 20.45 7.50
C VAL A 257 9.96 20.62 5.98
N VAL A 258 10.72 19.76 5.30
CA VAL A 258 10.83 19.74 3.83
C VAL A 258 9.59 19.11 3.24
N SER A 259 8.79 19.87 2.50
CA SER A 259 7.52 19.40 1.92
C SER A 259 7.69 18.09 1.14
N ARG A 260 8.72 18.00 0.30
CA ARG A 260 9.01 16.78 -0.49
C ARG A 260 9.34 15.55 0.37
N VAL A 261 10.07 15.73 1.48
CA VAL A 261 10.41 14.63 2.41
C VAL A 261 9.17 14.19 3.18
N LEU A 262 8.36 15.16 3.63
CA LEU A 262 7.08 14.90 4.29
C LEU A 262 6.10 14.17 3.35
N LEU A 263 6.04 14.59 2.08
CA LEU A 263 5.24 13.95 1.04
C LEU A 263 5.64 12.47 0.86
N ARG A 264 6.91 12.19 0.62
CA ARG A 264 7.43 10.81 0.50
C ARG A 264 7.17 9.96 1.74
N ARG A 265 7.33 10.54 2.93
CA ARG A 265 7.01 9.89 4.21
C ARG A 265 5.54 9.55 4.31
N GLY A 266 4.65 10.46 3.95
CA GLY A 266 3.21 10.25 3.90
C GLY A 266 2.83 9.13 2.93
N GLN A 267 3.39 9.14 1.72
CA GLN A 267 3.20 8.10 0.71
C GLN A 267 3.63 6.71 1.22
N ARG A 268 4.78 6.63 1.90
CA ARG A 268 5.21 5.37 2.52
C ARG A 268 4.18 4.87 3.54
N PHE A 269 3.73 5.72 4.45
CA PHE A 269 2.70 5.34 5.43
C PHE A 269 1.38 4.97 4.77
N GLY A 270 0.99 5.65 3.68
CA GLY A 270 -0.17 5.30 2.88
C GLY A 270 -0.07 3.89 2.30
N LYS A 271 1.07 3.53 1.69
CA LYS A 271 1.36 2.17 1.18
C LYS A 271 1.30 1.10 2.27
N GLU A 272 1.79 1.42 3.47
CA GLU A 272 1.72 0.55 4.66
C GLU A 272 0.29 0.43 5.25
N GLY A 273 -0.68 1.21 4.77
CA GLY A 273 -2.03 1.26 5.33
C GLY A 273 -2.16 2.04 6.65
N ARG A 274 -1.14 2.79 7.03
CA ARG A 274 -1.05 3.59 8.26
C ARG A 274 -1.57 5.01 7.99
N PHE A 275 -2.85 5.09 7.64
CA PHE A 275 -3.46 6.34 7.15
C PHE A 275 -3.46 7.48 8.18
N ASP A 276 -3.50 7.17 9.48
CA ASP A 276 -3.35 8.14 10.56
C ASP A 276 -1.99 8.84 10.56
N ARG A 277 -0.92 8.09 10.26
CA ARG A 277 0.44 8.64 10.12
C ARG A 277 0.63 9.34 8.77
N ALA A 278 0.05 8.79 7.71
CA ALA A 278 0.05 9.41 6.38
C ALA A 278 -0.62 10.78 6.43
N GLU A 279 -1.79 10.90 7.03
CA GLU A 279 -2.52 12.15 7.22
C GLU A 279 -1.66 13.21 7.92
N ARG A 280 -1.02 12.85 9.05
CA ARG A 280 -0.12 13.80 9.77
C ARG A 280 1.05 14.28 8.91
N ALA A 281 1.68 13.37 8.17
CA ALA A 281 2.79 13.71 7.28
C ALA A 281 2.34 14.62 6.13
N PHE A 282 1.19 14.32 5.51
CA PHE A 282 0.66 15.17 4.43
C PHE A 282 0.16 16.52 4.92
N ARG A 283 -0.46 16.61 6.12
CA ARG A 283 -0.79 17.91 6.73
C ARG A 283 0.46 18.78 6.93
N ALA A 284 1.54 18.17 7.42
CA ALA A 284 2.80 18.87 7.57
C ALA A 284 3.41 19.29 6.22
N ALA A 285 3.28 18.45 5.18
CA ALA A 285 3.71 18.78 3.82
C ALA A 285 2.92 19.98 3.25
N VAL A 286 1.60 19.99 3.40
CA VAL A 286 0.71 21.09 2.99
C VAL A 286 1.00 22.35 3.79
N ALA A 287 1.26 22.25 5.09
CA ALA A 287 1.64 23.40 5.91
C ALA A 287 2.99 24.00 5.50
N SER A 288 3.94 23.17 5.02
CA SER A 288 5.23 23.61 4.49
C SER A 288 5.12 24.23 3.09
N ASP A 289 4.24 23.71 2.25
CA ASP A 289 3.96 24.18 0.89
C ASP A 289 2.46 24.06 0.59
N PRO A 290 1.68 25.10 0.86
CA PRO A 290 0.24 25.13 0.60
C PRO A 290 -0.15 25.06 -0.89
N SER A 291 0.80 25.26 -1.80
CA SER A 291 0.55 25.17 -3.24
C SER A 291 0.85 23.79 -3.84
N ASN A 292 1.29 22.85 -3.02
CA ASN A 292 1.61 21.48 -3.46
C ASN A 292 0.35 20.65 -3.66
N ALA A 293 -0.19 20.67 -4.89
CA ALA A 293 -1.40 19.94 -5.25
C ALA A 293 -1.31 18.44 -4.93
N GLU A 294 -0.14 17.79 -5.13
CA GLU A 294 0.07 16.39 -4.83
C GLU A 294 -0.04 16.09 -3.32
N ALA A 295 0.55 16.94 -2.48
CA ALA A 295 0.45 16.78 -1.02
C ALA A 295 -1.00 16.93 -0.55
N ILE A 296 -1.75 17.88 -1.12
CA ILE A 296 -3.16 18.12 -0.83
C ILE A 296 -4.02 16.94 -1.27
N ALA A 297 -3.79 16.39 -2.49
CA ALA A 297 -4.49 15.20 -2.98
C ALA A 297 -4.27 14.00 -2.06
N ASN A 298 -3.01 13.72 -1.72
CA ASN A 298 -2.66 12.60 -0.84
C ASN A 298 -3.21 12.75 0.58
N LEU A 299 -3.35 14.00 1.08
CA LEU A 299 -4.06 14.26 2.32
C LEU A 299 -5.54 13.87 2.18
N GLY A 300 -6.20 14.29 1.11
CA GLY A 300 -7.58 13.91 0.81
C GLY A 300 -7.77 12.40 0.73
N VAL A 301 -6.87 11.69 0.03
CA VAL A 301 -6.87 10.21 -0.06
C VAL A 301 -6.74 9.57 1.33
N SER A 302 -5.84 10.08 2.16
CA SER A 302 -5.67 9.53 3.53
C SER A 302 -6.91 9.73 4.38
N LEU A 303 -7.55 10.89 4.30
CA LEU A 303 -8.78 11.23 5.00
C LEU A 303 -9.95 10.33 4.55
N ALA A 304 -10.07 10.09 3.23
CA ALA A 304 -11.09 9.20 2.69
C ALA A 304 -10.90 7.74 3.17
N ASN A 305 -9.66 7.27 3.29
CA ASN A 305 -9.36 5.94 3.84
C ASN A 305 -9.59 5.86 5.36
N LEU A 306 -9.58 6.99 6.08
CA LEU A 306 -9.95 7.11 7.49
C LEU A 306 -11.46 7.29 7.70
N GLY A 307 -12.28 7.34 6.62
CA GLY A 307 -13.72 7.54 6.68
C GLY A 307 -14.14 9.00 6.90
N ARG A 308 -13.22 9.95 6.79
CA ARG A 308 -13.49 11.41 6.95
C ARG A 308 -13.84 12.01 5.58
N THR A 309 -15.01 11.63 5.07
CA THR A 309 -15.43 11.85 3.67
C THR A 309 -15.52 13.33 3.32
N ASP A 310 -16.19 14.14 4.15
CA ASP A 310 -16.35 15.58 3.89
C ASP A 310 -15.02 16.34 3.80
N GLU A 311 -14.07 15.99 4.69
CA GLU A 311 -12.74 16.61 4.65
C GLU A 311 -11.95 16.15 3.43
N ALA A 312 -12.07 14.87 3.09
CA ALA A 312 -11.42 14.30 1.90
C ALA A 312 -11.89 15.00 0.63
N GLN A 313 -13.21 15.19 0.48
CA GLN A 313 -13.80 15.91 -0.64
C GLN A 313 -13.23 17.32 -0.76
N LYS A 314 -13.19 18.07 0.36
CA LYS A 314 -12.65 19.44 0.39
C LYS A 314 -11.21 19.50 -0.15
N TYR A 315 -10.33 18.64 0.40
CA TYR A 315 -8.92 18.66 -0.02
C TYR A 315 -8.70 18.15 -1.45
N LEU A 316 -9.47 17.15 -1.89
CA LEU A 316 -9.38 16.69 -3.28
C LEU A 316 -9.84 17.76 -4.28
N VAL A 317 -10.92 18.48 -3.97
CA VAL A 317 -11.38 19.61 -4.79
C VAL A 317 -10.34 20.73 -4.78
N GLU A 318 -9.75 21.07 -3.63
CA GLU A 318 -8.68 22.08 -3.52
C GLU A 318 -7.46 21.68 -4.37
N SER A 319 -7.04 20.40 -4.32
CA SER A 319 -5.95 19.88 -5.16
C SER A 319 -6.23 20.05 -6.65
N LEU A 320 -7.46 19.70 -7.08
CA LEU A 320 -7.86 19.82 -8.49
C LEU A 320 -8.00 21.27 -8.96
N HIS A 321 -8.25 22.23 -8.06
CA HIS A 321 -8.18 23.65 -8.39
C HIS A 321 -6.75 24.13 -8.65
N LEU A 322 -5.74 23.51 -8.01
CA LEU A 322 -4.33 23.81 -8.23
C LEU A 322 -3.76 23.06 -9.43
N ASP A 323 -4.13 21.81 -9.61
CA ASP A 323 -3.69 20.95 -10.71
C ASP A 323 -4.81 20.01 -11.14
N ASP A 324 -5.56 20.40 -12.19
CA ASP A 324 -6.64 19.63 -12.80
C ASP A 324 -6.13 18.43 -13.64
N SER A 325 -4.82 18.27 -13.80
CA SER A 325 -4.24 17.17 -14.59
C SER A 325 -4.11 15.85 -13.82
N SER A 326 -4.32 15.86 -12.51
CA SER A 326 -4.10 14.70 -11.64
C SER A 326 -5.19 13.63 -11.79
N ALA A 327 -4.92 12.56 -12.55
CA ALA A 327 -5.81 11.41 -12.68
C ALA A 327 -6.13 10.77 -11.31
N VAL A 328 -5.13 10.69 -10.41
CA VAL A 328 -5.29 10.13 -9.06
C VAL A 328 -6.25 10.96 -8.21
N ALA A 329 -6.18 12.29 -8.27
CA ALA A 329 -7.09 13.16 -7.52
C ALA A 329 -8.53 13.03 -8.02
N HIS A 330 -8.73 13.02 -9.34
CA HIS A 330 -10.04 12.78 -9.95
C HIS A 330 -10.60 11.41 -9.56
N PHE A 331 -9.81 10.34 -9.71
CA PHE A 331 -10.23 8.99 -9.30
C PHE A 331 -10.64 8.95 -7.83
N SER A 332 -9.82 9.53 -6.95
CA SER A 332 -10.07 9.54 -5.50
C SER A 332 -11.32 10.32 -5.13
N LEU A 333 -11.56 11.45 -5.77
CA LEU A 333 -12.78 12.23 -5.61
C LEU A 333 -14.00 11.48 -6.14
N GLY A 334 -13.85 10.75 -7.25
CA GLY A 334 -14.89 9.85 -7.76
C GLY A 334 -15.27 8.78 -6.75
N VAL A 335 -14.29 8.16 -6.07
CA VAL A 335 -14.56 7.17 -5.00
C VAL A 335 -15.23 7.81 -3.79
N VAL A 336 -14.91 9.05 -3.45
CA VAL A 336 -15.58 9.80 -2.37
C VAL A 336 -17.05 9.98 -2.71
N TYR A 337 -17.39 10.52 -3.89
CA TYR A 337 -18.78 10.68 -4.33
C TYR A 337 -19.54 9.34 -4.43
N ASP A 338 -18.86 8.29 -4.89
CA ASP A 338 -19.46 6.95 -5.00
C ASP A 338 -19.84 6.38 -3.62
N ARG A 339 -19.02 6.61 -2.59
CA ARG A 339 -19.35 6.25 -1.20
C ARG A 339 -20.55 7.02 -0.63
N GLU A 340 -20.78 8.23 -1.11
CA GLU A 340 -21.92 9.08 -0.74
C GLU A 340 -23.18 8.75 -1.56
N GLY A 341 -23.06 7.87 -2.56
CA GLY A 341 -24.17 7.49 -3.45
C GLY A 341 -24.46 8.54 -4.53
N GLU A 342 -23.54 9.46 -4.77
CA GLU A 342 -23.64 10.49 -5.80
C GLU A 342 -23.12 9.97 -7.15
N ASP A 343 -23.85 9.01 -7.75
CA ASP A 343 -23.42 8.34 -8.98
C ASP A 343 -23.06 9.32 -10.11
N ALA A 344 -23.82 10.42 -10.30
CA ALA A 344 -23.55 11.39 -11.36
C ALA A 344 -22.21 12.12 -11.16
N SER A 345 -21.93 12.57 -9.94
CA SER A 345 -20.66 13.21 -9.57
C SER A 345 -19.50 12.23 -9.68
N ALA A 346 -19.68 10.99 -9.22
CA ALA A 346 -18.69 9.93 -9.32
C ALA A 346 -18.32 9.62 -10.78
N ILE A 347 -19.32 9.45 -11.66
CA ILE A 347 -19.12 9.22 -13.11
C ILE A 347 -18.32 10.37 -13.74
N ALA A 348 -18.65 11.62 -13.42
CA ALA A 348 -17.93 12.76 -13.94
C ALA A 348 -16.43 12.73 -13.56
N GLN A 349 -16.14 12.42 -12.30
CA GLN A 349 -14.77 12.37 -11.81
C GLN A 349 -14.00 11.15 -12.33
N TYR A 350 -14.61 9.96 -12.38
CA TYR A 350 -13.98 8.78 -12.97
C TYR A 350 -13.70 8.97 -14.47
N ARG A 351 -14.61 9.62 -15.20
CA ARG A 351 -14.39 9.95 -16.63
C ARG A 351 -13.17 10.85 -16.78
N SER A 352 -13.08 11.91 -15.98
CA SER A 352 -11.92 12.79 -15.94
C SER A 352 -10.61 12.03 -15.63
N ALA A 353 -10.63 11.07 -14.72
CA ALA A 353 -9.48 10.23 -14.40
C ALA A 353 -9.04 9.40 -15.62
N VAL A 354 -9.97 8.70 -16.28
CA VAL A 354 -9.67 7.87 -17.45
C VAL A 354 -9.21 8.70 -18.66
N GLU A 355 -9.72 9.91 -18.85
CA GLU A 355 -9.28 10.82 -19.91
C GLU A 355 -7.81 11.24 -19.71
N ARG A 356 -7.35 11.40 -18.45
CA ARG A 356 -5.98 11.77 -18.12
C ARG A 356 -5.03 10.59 -18.08
N ASP A 357 -5.50 9.42 -17.65
CA ASP A 357 -4.76 8.16 -17.74
C ASP A 357 -5.62 7.05 -18.36
N PRO A 358 -5.63 6.94 -19.71
CA PRO A 358 -6.39 5.91 -20.40
C PRO A 358 -5.96 4.46 -20.14
N LYS A 359 -4.83 4.26 -19.45
CA LYS A 359 -4.31 2.93 -19.08
C LYS A 359 -4.67 2.53 -17.64
N ASP A 360 -5.26 3.43 -16.87
CA ASP A 360 -5.75 3.10 -15.53
C ASP A 360 -6.98 2.19 -15.63
N VAL A 361 -6.71 0.89 -15.50
CA VAL A 361 -7.74 -0.17 -15.52
C VAL A 361 -8.74 0.01 -14.40
N GLN A 362 -8.29 0.44 -13.23
CA GLN A 362 -9.15 0.60 -12.06
C GLN A 362 -10.14 1.76 -12.26
N ALA A 363 -9.68 2.90 -12.75
CA ALA A 363 -10.55 4.04 -13.06
C ALA A 363 -11.59 3.68 -14.12
N ALA A 364 -11.19 2.95 -15.18
CA ALA A 364 -12.10 2.51 -16.22
C ALA A 364 -13.17 1.53 -15.70
N VAL A 365 -12.80 0.61 -14.82
CA VAL A 365 -13.75 -0.33 -14.20
C VAL A 365 -14.72 0.39 -13.28
N TYR A 366 -14.24 1.31 -12.41
CA TYR A 366 -15.11 2.06 -11.51
C TYR A 366 -16.06 2.99 -12.27
N LEU A 367 -15.60 3.59 -13.36
CA LEU A 367 -16.46 4.34 -14.27
C LEU A 367 -17.58 3.45 -14.84
N ALA A 368 -17.21 2.26 -15.34
CA ALA A 368 -18.16 1.32 -15.90
C ALA A 368 -19.16 0.80 -14.86
N ASP A 369 -18.70 0.47 -13.64
CA ASP A 369 -19.54 0.04 -12.53
C ASP A 369 -20.57 1.12 -12.15
N ALA A 370 -20.14 2.39 -12.03
CA ALA A 370 -21.03 3.51 -11.75
C ALA A 370 -22.06 3.73 -12.87
N ILE A 371 -21.64 3.67 -14.14
CA ILE A 371 -22.53 3.78 -15.29
C ILE A 371 -23.54 2.60 -15.34
N MET A 372 -23.12 1.38 -15.00
CA MET A 372 -24.03 0.23 -14.90
C MET A 372 -25.17 0.47 -13.91
N ARG A 373 -24.87 1.08 -12.76
CA ARG A 373 -25.91 1.40 -11.73
C ARG A 373 -26.93 2.40 -12.25
N THR A 374 -26.53 3.32 -13.13
CA THR A 374 -27.46 4.30 -13.76
C THR A 374 -28.27 3.72 -14.92
N GLY A 375 -28.02 2.46 -15.31
CA GLY A 375 -28.77 1.76 -16.38
C GLY A 375 -28.19 1.91 -17.79
N SER A 376 -27.07 2.60 -17.98
CA SER A 376 -26.44 2.82 -19.30
C SER A 376 -25.48 1.67 -19.68
N SER A 377 -26.01 0.44 -19.77
CA SER A 377 -25.21 -0.78 -19.93
C SER A 377 -24.34 -0.80 -21.20
N LEU A 378 -24.80 -0.22 -22.31
CA LEU A 378 -23.98 -0.16 -23.53
C LEU A 378 -22.77 0.78 -23.38
N GLU A 379 -22.92 1.88 -22.65
CA GLU A 379 -21.80 2.78 -22.35
C GLU A 379 -20.83 2.10 -21.37
N ALA A 380 -21.32 1.43 -20.33
CA ALA A 380 -20.51 0.66 -19.40
C ALA A 380 -19.68 -0.42 -20.12
N ALA A 381 -20.29 -1.14 -21.07
CA ALA A 381 -19.59 -2.14 -21.89
C ALA A 381 -18.39 -1.56 -22.66
N ARG A 382 -18.45 -0.28 -23.10
CA ARG A 382 -17.30 0.37 -23.76
C ARG A 382 -16.13 0.54 -22.80
N TRP A 383 -16.38 0.95 -21.56
CA TRP A 383 -15.33 1.16 -20.56
C TRP A 383 -14.77 -0.16 -20.03
N TYR A 384 -15.59 -1.20 -19.82
CA TYR A 384 -15.08 -2.53 -19.52
C TYR A 384 -14.23 -3.10 -20.66
N ARG A 385 -14.61 -2.87 -21.91
CA ARG A 385 -13.82 -3.29 -23.08
C ARG A 385 -12.46 -2.59 -23.12
N GLN A 386 -12.42 -1.29 -22.81
CA GLN A 386 -11.16 -0.56 -22.68
C GLN A 386 -10.30 -1.17 -21.57
N ALA A 387 -10.83 -1.39 -20.37
CA ALA A 387 -10.12 -2.03 -19.26
C ALA A 387 -9.60 -3.42 -19.66
N LEU A 388 -10.43 -4.24 -20.32
CA LEU A 388 -10.05 -5.57 -20.78
C LEU A 388 -8.96 -5.53 -21.86
N SER A 389 -8.89 -4.46 -22.66
CA SER A 389 -7.81 -4.31 -23.65
C SER A 389 -6.44 -4.06 -23.02
N VAL A 390 -6.41 -3.49 -21.81
CA VAL A 390 -5.18 -3.28 -21.02
C VAL A 390 -4.84 -4.53 -20.19
N GLU A 391 -5.86 -5.21 -19.65
CA GLU A 391 -5.69 -6.47 -18.89
C GLU A 391 -6.49 -7.63 -19.53
N PRO A 392 -6.04 -8.19 -20.68
CA PRO A 392 -6.80 -9.18 -21.43
C PRO A 392 -7.09 -10.49 -20.69
N GLY A 393 -6.30 -10.82 -19.65
CA GLY A 393 -6.46 -12.03 -18.81
C GLY A 393 -7.36 -11.84 -17.59
N SER A 394 -7.99 -10.68 -17.41
CA SER A 394 -8.80 -10.42 -16.22
C SER A 394 -10.20 -11.03 -16.35
N THR A 395 -10.40 -12.19 -15.72
CA THR A 395 -11.71 -12.86 -15.64
C THR A 395 -12.79 -11.96 -15.08
N ARG A 396 -12.48 -11.19 -14.05
CA ARG A 396 -13.42 -10.23 -13.43
C ARG A 396 -13.93 -9.20 -14.44
N ILE A 397 -13.02 -8.60 -15.22
CA ILE A 397 -13.40 -7.59 -16.22
C ILE A 397 -14.19 -8.24 -17.37
N ALA A 398 -13.79 -9.44 -17.80
CA ALA A 398 -14.50 -10.17 -18.85
C ALA A 398 -15.95 -10.51 -18.44
N LEU A 399 -16.17 -10.94 -17.20
CA LEU A 399 -17.51 -11.17 -16.64
C LEU A 399 -18.32 -9.88 -16.56
N SER A 400 -17.75 -8.79 -16.05
CA SER A 400 -18.42 -7.49 -15.97
C SER A 400 -18.82 -6.98 -17.37
N LEU A 401 -17.92 -7.13 -18.35
CA LEU A 401 -18.22 -6.81 -19.76
C LEU A 401 -19.36 -7.67 -20.30
N ALA A 402 -19.33 -8.98 -20.06
CA ALA A 402 -20.37 -9.89 -20.50
C ALA A 402 -21.74 -9.54 -19.89
N PHE A 403 -21.80 -9.21 -18.59
CA PHE A 403 -23.04 -8.79 -17.94
C PHE A 403 -23.55 -7.45 -18.49
N ALA A 404 -22.66 -6.48 -18.74
CA ALA A 404 -23.02 -5.21 -19.37
C ALA A 404 -23.61 -5.43 -20.78
N LEU A 405 -23.01 -6.32 -21.57
CA LEU A 405 -23.48 -6.69 -22.91
C LEU A 405 -24.83 -7.45 -22.86
N ILE A 406 -25.00 -8.38 -21.92
CA ILE A 406 -26.28 -9.09 -21.70
C ILE A 406 -27.38 -8.08 -21.36
N LYS A 407 -27.11 -7.14 -20.44
CA LYS A 407 -28.07 -6.09 -20.06
C LYS A 407 -28.37 -5.10 -21.19
N ALA A 408 -27.44 -4.97 -22.14
CA ALA A 408 -27.60 -4.18 -23.38
C ALA A 408 -28.18 -4.97 -24.56
N ASP A 409 -28.67 -6.20 -24.34
CA ASP A 409 -29.20 -7.15 -25.34
C ASP A 409 -28.18 -7.58 -26.43
N ASP A 410 -26.87 -7.29 -26.25
CA ASP A 410 -25.81 -7.78 -27.15
C ASP A 410 -25.29 -9.16 -26.72
N HIS A 411 -26.20 -10.14 -26.73
CA HIS A 411 -25.91 -11.52 -26.33
C HIS A 411 -24.84 -12.19 -27.21
N SER A 412 -24.72 -11.75 -28.48
CA SER A 412 -23.74 -12.32 -29.41
C SER A 412 -22.32 -11.96 -29.04
N GLU A 413 -22.08 -10.72 -28.68
CA GLU A 413 -20.76 -10.26 -28.22
C GLU A 413 -20.46 -10.79 -26.81
N ALA A 414 -21.46 -10.83 -25.93
CA ALA A 414 -21.32 -11.44 -24.60
C ALA A 414 -20.83 -12.89 -24.68
N ARG A 415 -21.41 -13.70 -25.59
CA ARG A 415 -20.95 -15.07 -25.85
C ARG A 415 -19.47 -15.12 -26.25
N LYS A 416 -19.04 -14.28 -27.20
CA LYS A 416 -17.64 -14.23 -27.66
C LYS A 416 -16.68 -13.87 -26.52
N VAL A 417 -17.02 -12.86 -25.72
CA VAL A 417 -16.20 -12.45 -24.56
C VAL A 417 -16.05 -13.60 -23.57
N LEU A 418 -17.15 -14.28 -23.22
CA LEU A 418 -17.13 -15.42 -22.31
C LEU A 418 -16.35 -16.62 -22.86
N GLU A 419 -16.52 -16.93 -24.16
CA GLU A 419 -15.78 -18.00 -24.82
C GLU A 419 -14.27 -17.71 -24.87
N THR A 420 -13.89 -16.47 -25.15
CA THR A 420 -12.50 -16.04 -25.16
C THR A 420 -11.89 -16.15 -23.76
N ALA A 421 -12.56 -15.63 -22.72
CA ALA A 421 -12.08 -15.72 -21.35
C ALA A 421 -11.98 -17.19 -20.87
N LEU A 422 -13.00 -18.02 -21.19
CA LEU A 422 -12.99 -19.42 -20.83
C LEU A 422 -11.88 -20.22 -21.55
N SER A 423 -11.49 -19.81 -22.76
CA SER A 423 -10.36 -20.45 -23.45
C SER A 423 -9.03 -20.21 -22.75
N GLN A 424 -8.88 -19.08 -22.02
CA GLN A 424 -7.71 -18.75 -21.23
C GLN A 424 -7.73 -19.44 -19.85
N GLU A 425 -8.93 -19.58 -19.25
CA GLU A 425 -9.15 -20.25 -17.96
C GLU A 425 -10.20 -21.36 -18.07
N PRO A 426 -9.89 -22.51 -18.68
CA PRO A 426 -10.87 -23.57 -18.96
C PRO A 426 -11.53 -24.20 -17.72
N GLN A 427 -10.94 -24.06 -16.57
CA GLN A 427 -11.42 -24.60 -15.29
C GLN A 427 -12.21 -23.56 -14.46
N ASN A 428 -12.44 -22.36 -14.99
CA ASN A 428 -13.11 -21.30 -14.24
C ASN A 428 -14.62 -21.59 -14.14
N ALA A 429 -15.06 -21.85 -12.92
CA ALA A 429 -16.46 -22.23 -12.64
C ALA A 429 -17.46 -21.11 -12.94
N GLU A 430 -17.09 -19.86 -12.67
CA GLU A 430 -17.96 -18.70 -12.87
C GLU A 430 -18.17 -18.39 -14.34
N LEU A 431 -17.09 -18.39 -15.14
CA LEU A 431 -17.17 -18.27 -16.60
C LEU A 431 -18.00 -19.40 -17.20
N THR A 432 -17.76 -20.65 -16.76
CA THR A 432 -18.49 -21.82 -17.24
C THR A 432 -19.98 -21.71 -16.94
N ASN A 433 -20.35 -21.32 -15.73
CA ASN A 433 -21.74 -21.14 -15.32
C ASN A 433 -22.43 -20.02 -16.10
N THR A 434 -21.75 -18.86 -16.24
CA THR A 434 -22.29 -17.69 -16.95
C THR A 434 -22.49 -17.99 -18.43
N LEU A 435 -21.53 -18.64 -19.08
CA LEU A 435 -21.65 -19.03 -20.49
C LEU A 435 -22.75 -20.09 -20.69
N ALA A 436 -22.82 -21.11 -19.84
CA ALA A 436 -23.86 -22.14 -19.91
C ALA A 436 -25.26 -21.51 -19.76
N ARG A 437 -25.43 -20.58 -18.82
CA ARG A 437 -26.68 -19.86 -18.61
C ARG A 437 -27.07 -19.04 -19.84
N LEU A 438 -26.12 -18.29 -20.43
CA LEU A 438 -26.35 -17.53 -21.68
C LEU A 438 -26.74 -18.44 -22.83
N LEU A 439 -26.03 -19.56 -23.03
CA LEU A 439 -26.32 -20.51 -24.11
C LEU A 439 -27.68 -21.22 -23.95
N ALA A 440 -28.17 -21.37 -22.70
CA ALA A 440 -29.48 -21.96 -22.43
C ALA A 440 -30.65 -20.98 -22.60
N THR A 441 -30.42 -19.66 -22.42
CA THR A 441 -31.55 -18.73 -22.21
C THR A 441 -31.55 -17.53 -23.15
N ALA A 442 -30.50 -17.29 -23.97
CA ALA A 442 -30.46 -16.13 -24.85
C ALA A 442 -31.69 -16.03 -25.77
N PRO A 443 -32.31 -14.84 -25.93
CA PRO A 443 -33.46 -14.66 -26.82
C PRO A 443 -33.16 -15.06 -28.26
N LEU A 444 -31.95 -14.73 -28.76
CA LEU A 444 -31.52 -15.02 -30.14
C LEU A 444 -31.13 -16.51 -30.29
N SER A 445 -31.79 -17.21 -31.20
CA SER A 445 -31.50 -18.62 -31.50
C SER A 445 -30.05 -18.88 -31.93
N ALA A 446 -29.44 -17.93 -32.62
CA ALA A 446 -28.05 -17.99 -33.08
C ALA A 446 -27.04 -17.99 -31.89
N VAL A 447 -27.43 -17.49 -30.72
CA VAL A 447 -26.60 -17.47 -29.51
C VAL A 447 -26.80 -18.75 -28.68
N ARG A 448 -28.00 -19.33 -28.73
CA ARG A 448 -28.32 -20.52 -27.96
C ARG A 448 -27.59 -21.77 -28.47
N ASP A 449 -27.22 -22.61 -27.52
CA ASP A 449 -26.69 -23.96 -27.73
C ASP A 449 -27.06 -24.82 -26.52
N GLY A 450 -28.30 -25.29 -26.50
CA GLY A 450 -28.84 -26.05 -25.37
C GLY A 450 -28.04 -27.33 -25.07
N LYS A 451 -27.52 -27.99 -26.12
CA LYS A 451 -26.72 -29.22 -25.93
C LYS A 451 -25.40 -28.94 -25.21
N ARG A 452 -24.70 -27.87 -25.63
CA ARG A 452 -23.46 -27.46 -24.99
C ARG A 452 -23.72 -26.90 -23.57
N ALA A 453 -24.77 -26.09 -23.41
CA ALA A 453 -25.20 -25.59 -22.11
C ALA A 453 -25.46 -26.70 -21.12
N LEU A 454 -26.17 -27.75 -21.56
CA LEU A 454 -26.50 -28.91 -20.74
C LEU A 454 -25.25 -29.67 -20.29
N ALA A 455 -24.31 -29.91 -21.20
CA ALA A 455 -23.06 -30.60 -20.87
C ALA A 455 -22.23 -29.83 -19.87
N MET A 456 -22.06 -28.48 -20.06
CA MET A 456 -21.32 -27.61 -19.18
C MET A 456 -21.97 -27.51 -17.80
N ALA A 457 -23.28 -27.22 -17.74
CA ALA A 457 -23.99 -27.05 -16.48
C ALA A 457 -24.06 -28.34 -15.67
N LYS A 458 -24.26 -29.49 -16.32
CA LYS A 458 -24.27 -30.82 -15.67
C LYS A 458 -22.93 -31.14 -15.03
N SER A 459 -21.84 -31.05 -15.79
CA SER A 459 -20.48 -31.32 -15.29
C SER A 459 -20.12 -30.40 -14.12
N LEU A 460 -20.42 -29.10 -14.23
CA LEU A 460 -20.15 -28.16 -13.17
C LEU A 460 -21.02 -28.40 -11.92
N PHE A 461 -22.28 -28.78 -12.09
CA PHE A 461 -23.18 -29.12 -10.98
C PHE A 461 -22.75 -30.39 -10.24
N GLU A 462 -22.30 -31.40 -10.96
CA GLU A 462 -21.77 -32.66 -10.38
C GLU A 462 -20.52 -32.37 -9.52
N ALA A 463 -19.67 -31.42 -9.97
CA ALA A 463 -18.45 -31.03 -9.27
C ALA A 463 -18.69 -30.12 -8.05
N THR A 464 -19.67 -29.20 -8.13
CA THR A 464 -19.81 -28.13 -7.13
C THR A 464 -21.01 -28.27 -6.21
N ARG A 465 -22.08 -28.87 -6.69
CA ARG A 465 -23.41 -28.94 -6.01
C ARG A 465 -23.96 -27.58 -5.60
N SER A 466 -23.50 -26.48 -6.26
CA SER A 466 -23.90 -25.13 -5.99
C SER A 466 -25.34 -24.86 -6.43
N LEU A 467 -26.12 -24.13 -5.62
CA LEU A 467 -27.51 -23.74 -5.95
C LEU A 467 -27.58 -22.87 -7.20
N ALA A 468 -26.64 -21.94 -7.37
CA ALA A 468 -26.58 -21.09 -8.57
C ALA A 468 -26.31 -21.90 -9.85
N VAL A 469 -25.47 -22.94 -9.77
CA VAL A 469 -25.21 -23.85 -10.88
C VAL A 469 -26.41 -24.78 -11.09
N GLY A 470 -27.11 -25.20 -10.01
CA GLY A 470 -28.36 -26.00 -10.09
C GLY A 470 -29.45 -25.25 -10.89
N GLN A 471 -29.59 -23.96 -10.64
CA GLN A 471 -30.51 -23.10 -11.40
C GLN A 471 -30.11 -23.06 -12.90
N THR A 472 -28.85 -22.89 -13.21
CA THR A 472 -28.35 -22.90 -14.60
C THR A 472 -28.55 -24.24 -15.26
N TYR A 473 -28.36 -25.33 -14.53
CA TYR A 473 -28.58 -26.68 -15.02
C TYR A 473 -30.06 -26.93 -15.33
N ALA A 474 -30.99 -26.46 -14.48
CA ALA A 474 -32.43 -26.52 -14.76
C ALA A 474 -32.81 -25.73 -16.05
N MET A 475 -32.21 -24.55 -16.28
CA MET A 475 -32.38 -23.78 -17.52
C MET A 475 -31.92 -24.57 -18.75
N ALA A 476 -30.76 -25.22 -18.67
CA ALA A 476 -30.18 -26.00 -19.76
C ALA A 476 -30.97 -27.28 -20.03
N LEU A 477 -31.53 -27.95 -19.01
CA LEU A 477 -32.47 -29.06 -19.16
C LEU A 477 -33.74 -28.64 -19.91
N ALA A 478 -34.33 -27.50 -19.53
CA ALA A 478 -35.53 -26.96 -20.19
C ALA A 478 -35.28 -26.60 -21.66
N GLU A 479 -34.14 -25.94 -21.98
CA GLU A 479 -33.77 -25.63 -23.37
C GLU A 479 -33.53 -26.88 -24.21
N SER A 480 -33.15 -27.99 -23.58
CA SER A 480 -32.96 -29.29 -24.21
C SER A 480 -34.25 -30.14 -24.27
N GLY A 481 -35.41 -29.59 -23.85
CA GLY A 481 -36.70 -30.28 -23.82
C GLY A 481 -36.92 -31.23 -22.64
N ASN A 482 -36.00 -31.33 -21.68
CA ASN A 482 -36.06 -32.20 -20.51
C ASN A 482 -36.82 -31.53 -19.36
N PHE A 483 -38.08 -31.15 -19.56
CA PHE A 483 -38.85 -30.35 -18.61
C PHE A 483 -39.14 -31.05 -17.28
N THR A 484 -39.32 -32.38 -17.27
CA THR A 484 -39.54 -33.12 -16.01
C THR A 484 -38.37 -32.99 -15.06
N GLU A 485 -37.15 -33.18 -15.54
CA GLU A 485 -35.92 -33.00 -14.79
C GLU A 485 -35.68 -31.56 -14.42
N ALA A 486 -35.99 -30.62 -15.34
CA ALA A 486 -35.87 -29.18 -15.07
C ALA A 486 -36.77 -28.72 -13.91
N VAL A 487 -38.05 -29.18 -13.90
CA VAL A 487 -38.99 -28.90 -12.82
C VAL A 487 -38.48 -29.44 -11.49
N LYS A 488 -38.05 -30.71 -11.47
CA LYS A 488 -37.52 -31.37 -10.26
C LYS A 488 -36.32 -30.59 -9.70
N LEU A 489 -35.33 -30.31 -10.54
CA LEU A 489 -34.10 -29.62 -10.13
C LEU A 489 -34.40 -28.19 -9.68
N GLN A 490 -35.32 -27.48 -10.35
CA GLN A 490 -35.74 -26.13 -9.95
C GLN A 490 -36.42 -26.12 -8.57
N GLN A 491 -37.26 -27.12 -8.28
CA GLN A 491 -37.88 -27.30 -6.95
C GLN A 491 -36.83 -27.57 -5.86
N GLU A 492 -35.88 -28.46 -6.13
CA GLU A 492 -34.76 -28.77 -5.23
C GLU A 492 -33.93 -27.50 -4.98
N THR A 493 -33.67 -26.68 -6.01
CA THR A 493 -32.92 -25.42 -5.92
C THR A 493 -33.67 -24.38 -5.06
N ILE A 494 -34.99 -24.24 -5.24
CA ILE A 494 -35.83 -23.35 -4.40
C ILE A 494 -35.74 -23.75 -2.93
N ILE A 495 -35.95 -25.02 -2.62
CA ILE A 495 -35.86 -25.57 -1.26
C ILE A 495 -34.44 -25.34 -0.69
N GLY A 496 -33.40 -25.49 -1.51
CA GLY A 496 -32.00 -25.23 -1.12
C GLY A 496 -31.77 -23.78 -0.72
N TYR A 497 -32.27 -22.83 -1.48
CA TYR A 497 -32.17 -21.39 -1.14
C TYR A 497 -32.97 -21.05 0.14
N GLU A 498 -34.17 -21.60 0.31
CA GLU A 498 -34.96 -21.41 1.52
C GLU A 498 -34.24 -21.91 2.79
N ARG A 499 -33.61 -23.10 2.70
CA ARG A 499 -32.86 -23.66 3.83
C ARG A 499 -31.54 -22.95 4.12
N SER A 500 -30.87 -22.46 3.10
CA SER A 500 -29.58 -21.78 3.26
C SER A 500 -29.71 -20.33 3.77
N GLY A 501 -30.89 -19.72 3.61
CA GLY A 501 -31.09 -18.30 3.90
C GLY A 501 -30.31 -17.34 2.99
N MET A 502 -29.68 -17.86 1.91
CA MET A 502 -28.96 -17.02 0.96
C MET A 502 -29.94 -16.09 0.21
N PRO A 503 -29.52 -14.83 -0.02
CA PRO A 503 -30.34 -13.88 -0.77
C PRO A 503 -30.51 -14.36 -2.22
N VAL A 504 -31.77 -14.40 -2.68
CA VAL A 504 -32.13 -14.75 -4.05
C VAL A 504 -33.46 -14.08 -4.42
N ASP A 505 -33.64 -13.79 -5.68
CA ASP A 505 -34.93 -13.35 -6.21
C ASP A 505 -35.91 -14.55 -6.27
N LYS A 506 -36.74 -14.68 -5.22
CA LYS A 506 -37.72 -15.76 -5.09
C LYS A 506 -38.79 -15.70 -6.19
N SER A 507 -39.13 -14.48 -6.66
CA SER A 507 -40.14 -14.32 -7.71
C SER A 507 -39.61 -14.84 -9.03
N PHE A 508 -38.37 -14.58 -9.36
CA PHE A 508 -37.70 -15.12 -10.54
C PHE A 508 -37.59 -16.66 -10.50
N LEU A 509 -37.24 -17.24 -9.33
CA LEU A 509 -37.21 -18.69 -9.20
C LEU A 509 -38.58 -19.34 -9.40
N ALA A 510 -39.64 -18.74 -8.84
CA ALA A 510 -41.01 -19.22 -8.99
C ALA A 510 -41.51 -19.08 -10.44
N GLN A 511 -41.19 -17.97 -11.08
CA GLN A 511 -41.51 -17.73 -12.50
C GLN A 511 -40.84 -18.77 -13.41
N ASN A 512 -39.56 -19.09 -13.16
CA ASN A 512 -38.83 -20.11 -13.89
C ASN A 512 -39.52 -21.49 -13.75
N LEU A 513 -39.89 -21.87 -12.53
CA LEU A 513 -40.61 -23.12 -12.28
C LEU A 513 -41.96 -23.15 -13.03
N ALA A 514 -42.73 -22.05 -12.98
CA ALA A 514 -44.01 -21.99 -13.69
C ALA A 514 -43.84 -22.09 -15.21
N THR A 515 -42.75 -21.55 -15.78
CA THR A 515 -42.42 -21.69 -17.20
C THR A 515 -42.10 -23.14 -17.58
N TYR A 516 -41.29 -23.82 -16.77
CA TYR A 516 -40.97 -25.25 -17.02
C TYR A 516 -42.19 -26.15 -16.90
N LEU A 517 -43.12 -25.86 -15.99
CA LEU A 517 -44.39 -26.61 -15.88
C LEU A 517 -45.29 -26.44 -17.12
N ARG A 518 -45.14 -25.35 -17.88
CA ARG A 518 -45.81 -25.17 -19.18
C ARG A 518 -45.06 -25.80 -20.35
N HIS A 519 -43.95 -26.49 -20.08
CA HIS A 519 -43.04 -27.04 -21.09
C HIS A 519 -42.43 -25.97 -21.99
N GLU A 520 -42.11 -24.82 -21.43
CA GLU A 520 -41.49 -23.72 -22.14
C GLU A 520 -40.07 -23.49 -21.60
N PRO A 521 -39.08 -23.27 -22.47
CA PRO A 521 -37.73 -22.89 -22.04
C PRO A 521 -37.68 -21.37 -21.77
N LEU A 522 -36.79 -20.94 -20.87
CA LEU A 522 -36.60 -19.54 -20.58
C LEU A 522 -35.92 -18.81 -21.73
N ARG A 523 -36.21 -17.49 -21.83
CA ARG A 523 -35.55 -16.55 -22.77
C ARG A 523 -34.83 -15.41 -22.07
N GLU A 524 -34.79 -15.45 -20.75
CA GLU A 524 -34.05 -14.55 -19.88
C GLU A 524 -33.35 -15.38 -18.81
N GLY A 525 -32.04 -15.26 -18.75
CA GLY A 525 -31.22 -16.02 -17.80
C GLY A 525 -31.10 -15.38 -16.42
N TRP A 526 -31.30 -14.09 -16.32
CA TRP A 526 -31.17 -13.28 -15.10
C TRP A 526 -32.41 -12.46 -14.88
N SER A 527 -32.76 -12.18 -13.63
CA SER A 527 -33.80 -11.17 -13.35
C SER A 527 -33.29 -9.76 -13.69
N THR A 528 -34.20 -8.84 -13.96
CA THR A 528 -33.85 -7.44 -14.24
C THR A 528 -33.14 -6.75 -13.07
N GLU A 529 -33.40 -7.21 -11.85
CA GLU A 529 -32.84 -6.72 -10.60
C GLU A 529 -31.68 -7.58 -10.08
N ASP A 530 -31.15 -8.48 -10.91
CA ASP A 530 -30.04 -9.34 -10.50
C ASP A 530 -28.84 -8.46 -10.10
N PRO A 531 -28.20 -8.75 -8.93
CA PRO A 531 -27.05 -7.97 -8.45
C PRO A 531 -25.87 -7.86 -9.45
N VAL A 532 -25.74 -8.80 -10.38
CA VAL A 532 -24.71 -8.75 -11.43
C VAL A 532 -24.87 -7.54 -12.36
N PHE A 533 -26.08 -6.98 -12.48
CA PHE A 533 -26.37 -5.78 -13.25
C PHE A 533 -26.28 -4.48 -12.44
N ARG A 534 -26.06 -4.59 -11.15
CA ARG A 534 -25.89 -3.45 -10.23
C ARG A 534 -24.63 -3.68 -9.39
N PRO A 535 -23.44 -3.56 -9.99
CA PRO A 535 -22.18 -3.77 -9.28
C PRO A 535 -22.13 -2.83 -8.06
N ARG A 536 -21.68 -3.38 -6.94
CA ARG A 536 -21.62 -2.62 -5.69
C ARG A 536 -20.64 -1.46 -5.81
N SER A 537 -21.02 -0.35 -5.23
CA SER A 537 -20.11 0.76 -4.98
C SER A 537 -18.89 0.29 -4.19
N PRO A 538 -17.68 0.78 -4.50
CA PRO A 538 -16.44 0.43 -3.78
C PRO A 538 -16.38 1.03 -2.37
N ALA A 539 -17.52 1.26 -1.70
CA ALA A 539 -17.61 1.93 -0.40
C ALA A 539 -16.63 1.41 0.67
N ALA A 540 -16.29 0.12 0.62
CA ALA A 540 -15.31 -0.52 1.51
C ALA A 540 -13.92 -0.67 0.88
N ALA A 541 -13.73 -0.30 -0.38
CA ALA A 541 -12.43 -0.43 -1.05
C ALA A 541 -11.45 0.64 -0.56
N ARG A 542 -10.20 0.23 -0.38
CA ARG A 542 -9.09 1.16 -0.12
C ARG A 542 -8.87 2.02 -1.37
N ILE A 543 -8.79 3.34 -1.18
CA ILE A 543 -8.39 4.25 -2.25
C ILE A 543 -6.86 4.14 -2.39
N PRO A 544 -6.34 3.78 -3.57
CA PRO A 544 -4.90 3.79 -3.81
C PRO A 544 -4.40 5.25 -3.78
N GLY A 545 -3.25 5.44 -3.14
CA GLY A 545 -2.56 6.75 -3.07
C GLY A 545 -1.18 6.64 -3.64
#